data_bfe928fea8fb56dba2ba1826b127f79a
#
_entry.id   bfe928fea8fb56dba2ba1826b127f79a
#
_cell.length_a   1.000
_cell.length_b   1.000
_cell.length_c   1.000
_cell.angle_alpha   90.00
_cell.angle_beta   90.00
_cell.angle_gamma   90.00
#
_symmetry.space_group_name_H-M   'P 1'
#
loop_
_entity.id
_entity.type
_entity.pdbx_description
1 polymer ?
#
loop_
_entity_poly.entity_id
_entity_poly.type
_entity_poly.pdbx_seq_one_letter_code
_entity_poly.pdbx_strand_id
1 'polypeptide(L)'
;MPESRDKSPQNQETSTRIVAGQPAAKRPLGLKIGVAAAILALVGGGAAVASAVNAASSGTGPAATAPTPAGNPAVELKLGYFGNVTHAPALVGVSQGYLAEELGGTKLNTQVFNAGPAAIEALNAGAIDATYIGPNPAINSFVKSRGESINIIAGAAAGGAQLVVKPGINAAADLKGSTLASPQLGGTQDVALRAWLASQGYETNVDGSGDVAINPTENAQTLKLFQDGKLDGAWLPEPWASRLVLDAGAKVLVDEKDLWDGSLSGKPGEFPTTILIVNRKFAAEHPDTVKALLKGHAKSVEWLNSASATEKASAINAALKEAAGAELKADVIDRSLKNIVFTVDPLAGTYNKLLADGVAAGTTKDADISGIFDLTALNEVSGGRISAAGLGNE
;
A
#
# COMPACT_ATOMS: atom_id res chain seq x y z
N MET A 1 -47.22 39.27 37.20
CA MET A 1 -46.07 40.15 37.45
C MET A 1 -44.83 39.32 37.51
N PRO A 2 -43.66 39.82 36.97
CA PRO A 2 -43.23 39.29 35.70
C PRO A 2 -42.00 38.37 35.80
N GLU A 3 -41.81 37.59 34.74
CA GLU A 3 -40.66 36.79 34.38
C GLU A 3 -39.33 37.53 34.42
N SER A 4 -38.29 36.86 34.91
CA SER A 4 -36.91 37.23 34.66
C SER A 4 -36.25 36.14 33.78
N ARG A 5 -35.98 36.47 32.51
CA ARG A 5 -35.16 35.71 31.56
C ARG A 5 -33.69 35.83 31.96
N ASP A 6 -33.09 34.72 32.23
CA ASP A 6 -31.62 34.61 32.28
C ASP A 6 -31.10 34.14 30.91
N LYS A 7 -30.24 34.97 30.32
CA LYS A 7 -29.56 34.69 29.03
C LYS A 7 -28.10 34.37 29.36
N SER A 8 -27.71 33.13 29.27
CA SER A 8 -26.30 32.74 29.21
C SER A 8 -25.84 32.68 27.75
N PRO A 9 -24.62 33.14 27.42
CA PRO A 9 -24.12 33.19 26.06
C PRO A 9 -23.61 31.84 25.62
N GLN A 10 -24.05 31.40 24.40
CA GLN A 10 -23.51 30.25 23.68
C GLN A 10 -22.14 30.61 23.11
N ASN A 11 -21.10 29.89 23.53
CA ASN A 11 -19.80 29.86 22.88
C ASN A 11 -19.95 29.03 21.60
N GLN A 12 -19.82 29.67 20.46
CA GLN A 12 -19.63 29.02 19.16
C GLN A 12 -18.13 28.71 18.99
N GLU A 13 -17.76 27.45 19.18
CA GLU A 13 -16.48 26.94 18.67
C GLU A 13 -16.61 26.63 17.17
N THR A 14 -15.98 27.45 16.37
CA THR A 14 -15.83 27.24 14.93
C THR A 14 -14.78 26.17 14.68
N SER A 15 -15.23 24.95 14.48
CA SER A 15 -14.42 23.85 13.98
C SER A 15 -14.27 23.99 12.47
N THR A 16 -13.07 24.32 12.00
CA THR A 16 -12.74 24.41 10.57
C THR A 16 -12.51 22.99 10.03
N ARG A 17 -13.53 22.43 9.37
CA ARG A 17 -13.47 21.15 8.70
C ARG A 17 -12.91 21.36 7.28
N ILE A 18 -11.69 20.92 7.01
CA ILE A 18 -11.14 20.89 5.66
C ILE A 18 -11.75 19.71 4.92
N VAL A 19 -12.66 19.99 3.99
CA VAL A 19 -13.22 19.01 3.05
C VAL A 19 -12.40 19.12 1.77
N ALA A 20 -11.61 18.11 1.45
CA ALA A 20 -10.93 17.96 0.17
C ALA A 20 -11.93 17.43 -0.88
N GLY A 21 -12.06 18.15 -2.01
CA GLY A 21 -12.66 17.63 -3.24
C GLY A 21 -13.93 18.29 -3.74
N GLN A 22 -13.82 19.50 -4.33
CA GLN A 22 -14.73 19.93 -5.37
C GLN A 22 -13.94 20.39 -6.62
N PRO A 23 -14.39 20.07 -7.84
CA PRO A 23 -13.68 20.43 -9.07
C PRO A 23 -13.76 21.95 -9.35
N ALA A 24 -12.62 22.53 -9.69
CA ALA A 24 -12.47 23.95 -10.01
C ALA A 24 -13.25 24.34 -11.27
N ALA A 25 -14.05 25.38 -11.15
CA ALA A 25 -14.74 26.03 -12.26
C ALA A 25 -13.75 26.69 -13.23
N LYS A 26 -13.95 26.46 -14.54
CA LYS A 26 -13.18 27.05 -15.65
C LYS A 26 -13.32 28.59 -15.66
N ARG A 27 -12.19 29.32 -15.63
CA ARG A 27 -12.11 30.73 -15.95
C ARG A 27 -11.50 30.92 -17.34
N PRO A 28 -11.96 31.92 -18.14
CA PRO A 28 -11.51 32.08 -19.50
C PRO A 28 -10.16 32.79 -19.62
N LEU A 29 -9.46 32.40 -20.66
CA LEU A 29 -8.15 32.91 -21.10
C LEU A 29 -8.20 34.39 -21.44
N GLY A 30 -7.33 35.20 -20.87
CA GLY A 30 -7.00 36.56 -21.28
C GLY A 30 -5.50 36.66 -21.54
N LEU A 31 -5.19 36.81 -22.80
CA LEU A 31 -3.88 37.00 -23.43
C LEU A 31 -3.22 38.33 -23.01
N LYS A 32 -1.92 38.32 -22.63
CA LYS A 32 -0.98 39.41 -23.06
C LYS A 32 0.49 38.99 -22.90
N ILE A 33 1.18 39.19 -23.97
CA ILE A 33 2.58 39.05 -24.37
C ILE A 33 3.50 39.99 -23.59
N GLY A 34 4.69 39.53 -23.27
CA GLY A 34 5.80 40.36 -22.82
C GLY A 34 7.14 39.63 -22.88
N VAL A 35 7.87 39.89 -23.97
CA VAL A 35 9.23 39.42 -24.26
C VAL A 35 10.25 40.19 -23.44
N ALA A 36 11.25 39.55 -22.87
CA ALA A 36 12.60 40.11 -22.74
C ALA A 36 13.65 38.97 -22.55
N ALA A 37 14.47 38.82 -23.55
CA ALA A 37 15.70 38.07 -23.57
C ALA A 37 16.83 38.88 -22.91
N ALA A 38 17.71 38.22 -22.17
CA ALA A 38 19.03 38.74 -21.90
C ALA A 38 20.06 37.58 -21.90
N ILE A 39 20.80 37.56 -22.99
CA ILE A 39 22.03 36.79 -23.20
C ILE A 39 23.17 37.53 -22.50
N LEU A 40 23.99 36.85 -21.73
CA LEU A 40 25.37 37.33 -21.42
C LEU A 40 26.32 36.13 -21.44
N ALA A 41 27.07 36.10 -22.55
CA ALA A 41 28.27 35.28 -22.70
C ALA A 41 29.45 36.03 -22.08
N LEU A 42 30.33 35.30 -21.40
CA LEU A 42 31.70 35.72 -21.12
C LEU A 42 32.68 34.60 -21.40
N VAL A 43 33.52 34.88 -22.37
CA VAL A 43 34.65 34.14 -22.91
C VAL A 43 35.93 34.44 -22.08
N GLY A 44 36.79 33.47 -21.99
CA GLY A 44 38.24 33.67 -21.80
C GLY A 44 38.85 32.92 -20.64
N GLY A 45 39.71 32.06 -20.95
CA GLY A 45 41.09 32.06 -21.08
C GLY A 45 41.75 30.72 -20.73
N GLY A 46 42.47 30.17 -21.66
CA GLY A 46 43.15 28.90 -21.56
C GLY A 46 44.53 29.00 -20.88
N ALA A 47 45.04 27.84 -20.51
CA ALA A 47 46.49 27.54 -20.55
C ALA A 47 46.68 26.01 -20.62
N ALA A 48 47.27 25.58 -21.70
CA ALA A 48 47.81 24.24 -21.87
C ALA A 48 49.16 24.17 -21.20
N VAL A 49 49.51 23.05 -20.55
CA VAL A 49 50.87 22.57 -20.38
C VAL A 49 50.92 21.07 -20.57
N ALA A 50 51.94 20.71 -21.31
CA ALA A 50 52.19 19.46 -22.00
C ALA A 50 52.62 18.26 -21.12
N SER A 51 52.33 17.11 -21.64
CA SER A 51 53.05 15.86 -21.76
C SER A 51 54.22 15.54 -20.85
N ALA A 52 54.14 14.41 -20.15
CA ALA A 52 55.28 13.50 -19.99
C ALA A 52 54.76 12.04 -20.03
N VAL A 53 55.13 11.36 -21.08
CA VAL A 53 55.07 9.91 -21.25
C VAL A 53 56.17 9.32 -20.35
N ASN A 54 55.86 8.37 -19.50
CA ASN A 54 56.81 7.35 -19.12
C ASN A 54 56.16 5.99 -18.98
N ALA A 55 56.79 5.02 -19.59
CA ALA A 55 56.33 3.66 -19.77
C ALA A 55 56.77 2.73 -18.63
N ALA A 56 55.94 1.70 -18.46
CA ALA A 56 56.26 0.36 -17.99
C ALA A 56 56.60 0.15 -16.51
N SER A 57 55.67 -0.57 -15.83
CA SER A 57 56.00 -1.88 -15.28
C SER A 57 54.73 -2.62 -14.84
N SER A 58 54.60 -3.81 -15.37
CA SER A 58 53.62 -4.83 -15.02
C SER A 58 53.76 -5.25 -13.56
N GLY A 59 52.69 -5.00 -12.77
CA GLY A 59 52.54 -5.55 -11.44
C GLY A 59 51.07 -5.95 -11.26
N THR A 60 50.82 -7.27 -11.38
CA THR A 60 49.55 -7.88 -10.96
C THR A 60 49.42 -7.79 -9.44
N GLY A 61 48.78 -6.72 -8.95
CA GLY A 61 48.26 -6.62 -7.60
C GLY A 61 46.75 -6.90 -7.60
N PRO A 62 46.17 -7.46 -6.52
CA PRO A 62 44.75 -7.72 -6.47
C PRO A 62 43.97 -6.40 -6.64
N ALA A 63 42.98 -6.43 -7.51
CA ALA A 63 42.09 -5.29 -7.73
C ALA A 63 41.53 -4.82 -6.38
N ALA A 64 41.93 -3.62 -5.96
CA ALA A 64 41.33 -2.93 -4.85
C ALA A 64 39.86 -2.69 -5.25
N THR A 65 38.96 -3.35 -4.57
CA THR A 65 37.52 -3.03 -4.61
C THR A 65 37.39 -1.53 -4.32
N ALA A 66 36.90 -0.79 -5.30
CA ALA A 66 36.57 0.62 -5.08
C ALA A 66 35.67 0.70 -3.84
N PRO A 67 35.91 1.65 -2.91
CA PRO A 67 35.02 1.81 -1.78
C PRO A 67 33.63 2.10 -2.33
N THR A 68 32.65 1.28 -1.91
CA THR A 68 31.25 1.57 -2.10
C THR A 68 31.01 3.00 -1.60
N PRO A 69 30.40 3.90 -2.39
CA PRO A 69 30.14 5.25 -1.91
C PRO A 69 29.43 5.15 -0.57
N ALA A 70 29.92 5.88 0.43
CA ALA A 70 29.25 6.00 1.71
C ALA A 70 27.79 6.43 1.42
N GLY A 71 26.83 5.62 1.85
CA GLY A 71 25.42 5.87 1.56
C GLY A 71 25.04 7.27 2.05
N ASN A 72 24.18 7.94 1.31
CA ASN A 72 23.67 9.26 1.67
C ASN A 72 22.28 9.06 2.30
N PRO A 73 22.16 8.96 3.65
CA PRO A 73 20.84 8.82 4.27
C PRO A 73 19.98 10.03 3.93
N ALA A 74 18.70 9.79 3.64
CA ALA A 74 17.75 10.85 3.37
C ALA A 74 17.56 11.72 4.61
N VAL A 75 17.34 13.02 4.43
CA VAL A 75 16.96 13.92 5.54
C VAL A 75 15.56 13.56 6.06
N GLU A 76 14.68 13.11 5.17
CA GLU A 76 13.30 12.77 5.45
C GLU A 76 12.89 11.53 4.66
N LEU A 77 12.04 10.68 5.28
CA LEU A 77 11.31 9.60 4.63
C LEU A 77 9.81 9.84 4.81
N LYS A 78 9.08 9.94 3.70
CA LYS A 78 7.63 10.09 3.68
C LYS A 78 7.00 8.73 3.41
N LEU A 79 6.34 8.15 4.42
CA LEU A 79 5.82 6.79 4.40
C LEU A 79 4.29 6.78 4.37
N GLY A 80 3.72 6.10 3.36
CA GLY A 80 2.29 5.83 3.26
C GLY A 80 1.89 4.52 3.93
N TYR A 81 0.69 4.46 4.50
CA TYR A 81 0.04 3.21 4.94
C TYR A 81 -1.46 3.40 5.10
N PHE A 82 -2.21 2.33 5.43
CA PHE A 82 -3.67 2.41 5.61
C PHE A 82 -4.07 2.09 7.05
N GLY A 83 -5.21 2.65 7.47
CA GLY A 83 -5.83 2.38 8.77
C GLY A 83 -6.54 1.02 8.82
N ASN A 84 -5.84 -0.07 8.48
CA ASN A 84 -6.36 -1.43 8.43
C ASN A 84 -5.53 -2.37 9.31
N VAL A 85 -6.13 -3.42 9.86
CA VAL A 85 -5.39 -4.45 10.64
C VAL A 85 -4.37 -5.18 9.76
N THR A 86 -4.63 -5.32 8.45
CA THR A 86 -3.65 -5.85 7.48
C THR A 86 -2.38 -4.99 7.34
N HIS A 87 -2.42 -3.72 7.78
CA HIS A 87 -1.28 -2.82 7.84
C HIS A 87 -0.61 -2.75 9.22
N ALA A 88 -0.86 -3.71 10.11
CA ALA A 88 -0.32 -3.72 11.46
C ALA A 88 1.21 -3.56 11.53
N PRO A 89 2.04 -4.11 10.62
CA PRO A 89 3.48 -3.83 10.64
C PRO A 89 3.82 -2.34 10.53
N ALA A 90 3.09 -1.58 9.70
CA ALA A 90 3.24 -0.13 9.62
C ALA A 90 2.72 0.57 10.89
N LEU A 91 1.51 0.22 11.32
CA LEU A 91 0.85 0.81 12.49
C LEU A 91 1.71 0.66 13.75
N VAL A 92 2.17 -0.55 14.02
CA VAL A 92 3.01 -0.87 15.18
C VAL A 92 4.40 -0.26 15.01
N GLY A 93 4.99 -0.34 13.80
CA GLY A 93 6.30 0.21 13.51
C GLY A 93 6.38 1.72 13.73
N VAL A 94 5.31 2.45 13.42
CA VAL A 94 5.18 3.89 13.68
C VAL A 94 4.90 4.15 15.16
N SER A 95 3.87 3.54 15.73
CA SER A 95 3.40 3.85 17.07
C SER A 95 4.35 3.39 18.19
N GLN A 96 5.06 2.25 17.99
CA GLN A 96 6.07 1.75 18.94
C GLN A 96 7.47 2.33 18.68
N GLY A 97 7.62 3.14 17.63
CA GLY A 97 8.88 3.81 17.30
C GLY A 97 9.91 2.95 16.59
N TYR A 98 9.64 1.69 16.23
CA TYR A 98 10.60 0.79 15.60
C TYR A 98 11.16 1.35 14.28
N LEU A 99 10.31 2.01 13.48
CA LEU A 99 10.75 2.64 12.24
C LEU A 99 11.64 3.86 12.53
N ALA A 100 11.22 4.72 13.44
CA ALA A 100 11.97 5.94 13.77
C ALA A 100 13.33 5.63 14.42
N GLU A 101 13.39 4.62 15.29
CA GLU A 101 14.62 4.16 15.92
C GLU A 101 15.69 3.74 14.88
N GLU A 102 15.30 2.90 13.91
CA GLU A 102 16.23 2.42 12.88
C GLU A 102 16.58 3.51 11.84
N LEU A 103 15.66 4.40 11.54
CA LEU A 103 15.90 5.55 10.65
C LEU A 103 16.87 6.57 11.25
N GLY A 104 17.05 6.59 12.58
CA GLY A 104 18.02 7.44 13.27
C GLY A 104 17.85 8.91 12.95
N GLY A 105 18.77 9.50 12.17
CA GLY A 105 18.74 10.92 11.81
C GLY A 105 17.75 11.27 10.69
N THR A 106 17.18 10.29 9.98
CA THR A 106 16.17 10.50 8.92
C THR A 106 14.83 10.74 9.57
N LYS A 107 14.22 11.91 9.34
CA LYS A 107 12.90 12.25 9.86
C LYS A 107 11.83 11.38 9.20
N LEU A 108 11.02 10.67 9.98
CA LEU A 108 9.87 9.92 9.48
C LEU A 108 8.64 10.83 9.45
N ASN A 109 8.05 11.00 8.26
CA ASN A 109 6.72 11.61 8.10
C ASN A 109 5.76 10.58 7.54
N THR A 110 4.55 10.52 8.07
CA THR A 110 3.58 9.50 7.69
C THR A 110 2.33 10.10 7.07
N GLN A 111 1.73 9.37 6.12
CA GLN A 111 0.45 9.71 5.52
C GLN A 111 -0.46 8.48 5.46
N VAL A 112 -1.70 8.63 5.92
CA VAL A 112 -2.70 7.56 5.91
C VAL A 112 -3.57 7.67 4.66
N PHE A 113 -3.76 6.52 3.98
CA PHE A 113 -4.59 6.39 2.78
C PHE A 113 -5.76 5.44 3.04
N ASN A 114 -6.79 5.52 2.20
CA ASN A 114 -7.94 4.62 2.28
C ASN A 114 -7.80 3.39 1.37
N ALA A 115 -7.05 3.50 0.25
CA ALA A 115 -6.84 2.42 -0.70
C ALA A 115 -5.59 2.63 -1.58
N GLY A 116 -5.16 1.56 -2.28
CA GLY A 116 -3.91 1.49 -3.02
C GLY A 116 -3.75 2.48 -4.18
N PRO A 117 -4.72 2.63 -5.09
CA PRO A 117 -4.59 3.57 -6.20
C PRO A 117 -4.26 5.00 -5.78
N ALA A 118 -4.88 5.50 -4.69
CA ALA A 118 -4.57 6.84 -4.16
C ALA A 118 -3.14 6.94 -3.59
N ALA A 119 -2.64 5.88 -2.95
CA ALA A 119 -1.25 5.85 -2.47
C ALA A 119 -0.24 5.81 -3.63
N ILE A 120 -0.55 5.10 -4.73
CA ILE A 120 0.27 5.10 -5.94
C ILE A 120 0.33 6.49 -6.60
N GLU A 121 -0.80 7.20 -6.67
CA GLU A 121 -0.82 8.58 -7.18
C GLU A 121 0.10 9.49 -6.34
N ALA A 122 0.03 9.40 -5.02
CA ALA A 122 0.89 10.15 -4.11
C ALA A 122 2.37 9.81 -4.28
N LEU A 123 2.70 8.51 -4.44
CA LEU A 123 4.07 8.05 -4.64
C LEU A 123 4.63 8.51 -5.99
N ASN A 124 3.86 8.41 -7.07
CA ASN A 124 4.26 8.87 -8.40
C ASN A 124 4.40 10.39 -8.48
N ALA A 125 3.64 11.13 -7.66
CA ALA A 125 3.75 12.59 -7.54
C ALA A 125 4.91 13.04 -6.61
N GLY A 126 5.62 12.12 -5.95
CA GLY A 126 6.68 12.43 -4.98
C GLY A 126 6.17 12.99 -3.65
N ALA A 127 4.87 12.83 -3.37
CA ALA A 127 4.27 13.22 -2.10
C ALA A 127 4.64 12.22 -0.98
N ILE A 128 4.90 10.95 -1.33
CA ILE A 128 5.48 9.92 -0.47
C ILE A 128 6.62 9.20 -1.19
N ASP A 129 7.55 8.61 -0.43
CA ASP A 129 8.74 7.94 -0.94
C ASP A 129 8.61 6.42 -0.90
N ALA A 130 7.86 5.90 0.07
CA ALA A 130 7.55 4.49 0.26
C ALA A 130 6.12 4.33 0.78
N THR A 131 5.52 3.15 0.61
CA THR A 131 4.20 2.87 1.17
C THR A 131 3.97 1.38 1.42
N TYR A 132 3.24 1.09 2.48
CA TYR A 132 2.57 -0.19 2.61
C TYR A 132 1.31 -0.17 1.74
N ILE A 133 1.08 -1.23 0.98
CA ILE A 133 0.04 -1.24 -0.06
C ILE A 133 -0.32 -2.69 -0.45
N GLY A 134 -1.44 -2.87 -1.13
CA GLY A 134 -1.75 -4.15 -1.74
C GLY A 134 -0.97 -4.40 -3.04
N PRO A 135 -0.78 -5.67 -3.46
CA PRO A 135 0.07 -6.01 -4.61
C PRO A 135 -0.47 -5.50 -5.96
N ASN A 136 -1.79 -5.55 -6.23
CA ASN A 136 -2.30 -5.18 -7.55
C ASN A 136 -2.10 -3.70 -7.93
N PRO A 137 -2.29 -2.72 -7.03
CA PRO A 137 -1.91 -1.33 -7.31
C PRO A 137 -0.41 -1.17 -7.62
N ALA A 138 0.47 -1.91 -6.92
CA ALA A 138 1.90 -1.90 -7.16
C ALA A 138 2.25 -2.48 -8.54
N ILE A 139 1.70 -3.65 -8.89
CA ILE A 139 1.84 -4.27 -10.21
C ILE A 139 1.38 -3.30 -11.31
N ASN A 140 0.20 -2.69 -11.16
CA ASN A 140 -0.35 -1.76 -12.14
C ASN A 140 0.55 -0.51 -12.31
N SER A 141 1.12 0.02 -11.23
CA SER A 141 2.07 1.13 -11.30
C SER A 141 3.35 0.74 -12.04
N PHE A 142 3.91 -0.43 -11.70
CA PHE A 142 5.10 -0.97 -12.36
C PHE A 142 4.87 -1.15 -13.87
N VAL A 143 3.78 -1.79 -14.27
CA VAL A 143 3.40 -2.01 -15.67
C VAL A 143 3.20 -0.68 -16.42
N LYS A 144 2.45 0.26 -15.85
CA LYS A 144 2.21 1.58 -16.46
C LYS A 144 3.47 2.40 -16.66
N SER A 145 4.41 2.30 -15.73
CA SER A 145 5.70 3.00 -15.79
C SER A 145 6.77 2.24 -16.59
N ARG A 146 6.48 1.05 -17.10
CA ARG A 146 7.45 0.15 -17.75
C ARG A 146 8.64 -0.20 -16.83
N GLY A 147 8.33 -0.42 -15.55
CA GLY A 147 9.32 -0.80 -14.55
C GLY A 147 10.00 0.34 -13.81
N GLU A 148 9.67 1.60 -14.11
CA GLU A 148 10.43 2.76 -13.59
C GLU A 148 9.92 3.29 -12.25
N SER A 149 8.67 2.98 -11.83
CA SER A 149 8.05 3.68 -10.69
C SER A 149 8.48 3.14 -9.33
N ILE A 150 8.47 1.83 -9.15
CA ILE A 150 8.60 1.21 -7.82
C ILE A 150 9.46 -0.05 -7.82
N ASN A 151 9.96 -0.40 -6.62
CA ASN A 151 10.31 -1.78 -6.27
C ASN A 151 9.49 -2.25 -5.07
N ILE A 152 9.14 -3.53 -5.07
CA ILE A 152 8.65 -4.26 -3.90
C ILE A 152 9.87 -4.69 -3.10
N ILE A 153 9.93 -4.29 -1.83
CA ILE A 153 11.10 -4.50 -0.98
C ILE A 153 10.83 -5.42 0.21
N ALA A 154 9.56 -5.67 0.54
CA ALA A 154 9.16 -6.66 1.56
C ALA A 154 7.68 -7.03 1.47
N GLY A 155 7.31 -8.16 2.08
CA GLY A 155 5.94 -8.44 2.52
C GLY A 155 5.59 -7.68 3.79
N ALA A 156 4.33 -7.73 4.21
CA ALA A 156 3.89 -7.21 5.50
C ALA A 156 2.76 -8.05 6.10
N ALA A 157 1.76 -8.43 5.30
CA ALA A 157 0.67 -9.30 5.72
C ALA A 157 0.21 -10.21 4.59
N ALA A 158 -0.04 -11.46 4.93
CA ALA A 158 -0.69 -12.47 4.09
C ALA A 158 -2.09 -12.79 4.65
N GLY A 159 -3.04 -13.13 3.77
CA GLY A 159 -4.42 -13.41 4.18
C GLY A 159 -5.21 -12.16 4.57
N GLY A 160 -6.30 -12.36 5.30
CA GLY A 160 -7.12 -11.27 5.85
C GLY A 160 -7.98 -10.53 4.84
N ALA A 161 -8.53 -11.24 3.85
CA ALA A 161 -9.55 -10.69 2.94
C ALA A 161 -10.66 -11.72 2.74
N GLN A 162 -11.92 -11.25 2.69
CA GLN A 162 -13.10 -12.11 2.59
C GLN A 162 -14.18 -11.43 1.73
N LEU A 163 -14.92 -12.23 0.95
CA LEU A 163 -16.22 -11.84 0.43
C LEU A 163 -17.27 -12.11 1.50
N VAL A 164 -17.85 -11.06 2.02
CA VAL A 164 -18.95 -11.12 3.00
C VAL A 164 -20.23 -10.61 2.36
N VAL A 165 -21.35 -11.27 2.66
CA VAL A 165 -22.64 -11.03 2.02
C VAL A 165 -23.78 -10.97 3.04
N LYS A 166 -24.91 -10.41 2.66
CA LYS A 166 -26.13 -10.39 3.47
C LYS A 166 -26.65 -11.82 3.72
N PRO A 167 -27.38 -12.06 4.81
CA PRO A 167 -28.12 -13.30 5.00
C PRO A 167 -29.04 -13.61 3.80
N GLY A 168 -29.10 -14.89 3.42
CA GLY A 168 -29.90 -15.34 2.26
C GLY A 168 -29.06 -15.65 1.02
N ILE A 169 -27.90 -15.05 0.82
CA ILE A 169 -26.93 -15.43 -0.21
C ILE A 169 -26.05 -16.57 0.34
N ASN A 170 -26.18 -17.78 -0.20
CA ASN A 170 -25.52 -18.98 0.33
C ASN A 170 -24.48 -19.59 -0.61
N ALA A 171 -24.57 -19.26 -1.91
CA ALA A 171 -23.69 -19.77 -2.95
C ALA A 171 -23.40 -18.68 -3.99
N ALA A 172 -22.42 -18.89 -4.84
CA ALA A 172 -22.13 -18.00 -5.96
C ALA A 172 -23.37 -17.78 -6.85
N ALA A 173 -24.16 -18.84 -7.08
CA ALA A 173 -25.37 -18.76 -7.90
C ALA A 173 -26.42 -17.75 -7.40
N ASP A 174 -26.42 -17.40 -6.12
CA ASP A 174 -27.34 -16.44 -5.53
C ASP A 174 -26.94 -14.98 -5.80
N LEU A 175 -25.77 -14.74 -6.39
CA LEU A 175 -25.23 -13.38 -6.61
C LEU A 175 -25.75 -12.69 -7.87
N LYS A 176 -26.43 -13.42 -8.78
CA LYS A 176 -26.91 -12.80 -10.02
C LYS A 176 -27.87 -11.63 -9.73
N GLY A 177 -27.55 -10.46 -10.29
CA GLY A 177 -28.32 -9.24 -10.08
C GLY A 177 -28.06 -8.53 -8.75
N SER A 178 -27.11 -9.03 -7.92
CA SER A 178 -26.70 -8.36 -6.68
C SER A 178 -25.73 -7.21 -6.95
N THR A 179 -25.57 -6.35 -5.94
CA THR A 179 -24.59 -5.26 -5.92
C THR A 179 -23.57 -5.52 -4.82
N LEU A 180 -22.32 -5.72 -5.22
CA LEU A 180 -21.18 -5.93 -4.32
C LEU A 180 -20.26 -4.69 -4.31
N ALA A 181 -19.58 -4.46 -3.19
CA ALA A 181 -18.57 -3.42 -3.09
C ALA A 181 -17.15 -4.00 -3.05
N SER A 182 -16.20 -3.16 -3.46
CA SER A 182 -14.76 -3.32 -3.24
C SER A 182 -14.17 -1.99 -2.76
N PRO A 183 -12.97 -1.94 -2.14
CA PRO A 183 -12.45 -0.69 -1.56
C PRO A 183 -12.20 0.43 -2.58
N GLN A 184 -11.68 0.09 -3.75
CA GLN A 184 -11.42 1.02 -4.86
C GLN A 184 -11.13 0.25 -6.15
N LEU A 185 -11.55 0.78 -7.29
CA LEU A 185 -11.28 0.19 -8.61
C LEU A 185 -9.78 -0.06 -8.82
N GLY A 186 -9.44 -1.28 -9.20
CA GLY A 186 -8.04 -1.72 -9.40
C GLY A 186 -7.25 -1.95 -8.12
N GLY A 187 -7.88 -1.85 -6.94
CA GLY A 187 -7.33 -2.31 -5.68
C GLY A 187 -7.27 -3.84 -5.62
N THR A 188 -6.50 -4.40 -4.68
CA THR A 188 -6.30 -5.85 -4.59
C THR A 188 -7.61 -6.61 -4.43
N GLN A 189 -8.50 -6.16 -3.54
CA GLN A 189 -9.79 -6.81 -3.33
C GLN A 189 -10.79 -6.60 -4.48
N ASP A 190 -10.65 -5.52 -5.26
CA ASP A 190 -11.45 -5.31 -6.47
C ASP A 190 -11.06 -6.32 -7.56
N VAL A 191 -9.76 -6.51 -7.75
CA VAL A 191 -9.24 -7.51 -8.68
C VAL A 191 -9.63 -8.93 -8.25
N ALA A 192 -9.47 -9.27 -6.96
CA ALA A 192 -9.85 -10.57 -6.42
C ALA A 192 -11.35 -10.85 -6.62
N LEU A 193 -12.23 -9.87 -6.34
CA LEU A 193 -13.68 -9.99 -6.56
C LEU A 193 -14.01 -10.27 -8.03
N ARG A 194 -13.44 -9.48 -8.96
CA ARG A 194 -13.69 -9.64 -10.41
C ARG A 194 -13.18 -10.98 -10.93
N ALA A 195 -11.95 -11.36 -10.56
CA ALA A 195 -11.36 -12.63 -10.97
C ALA A 195 -12.19 -13.83 -10.43
N TRP A 196 -12.63 -13.76 -9.17
CA TRP A 196 -13.47 -14.80 -8.60
C TRP A 196 -14.85 -14.86 -9.28
N LEU A 197 -15.53 -13.73 -9.51
CA LEU A 197 -16.80 -13.70 -10.22
C LEU A 197 -16.68 -14.28 -11.64
N ALA A 198 -15.62 -13.93 -12.35
CA ALA A 198 -15.32 -14.50 -13.67
C ALA A 198 -15.14 -16.02 -13.62
N SER A 199 -14.47 -16.55 -12.58
CA SER A 199 -14.32 -17.99 -12.35
C SER A 199 -15.65 -18.70 -12.07
N GLN A 200 -16.65 -17.98 -11.59
CA GLN A 200 -18.01 -18.47 -11.38
C GLN A 200 -18.91 -18.30 -12.62
N GLY A 201 -18.36 -17.80 -13.75
CA GLY A 201 -19.09 -17.61 -15.01
C GLY A 201 -19.88 -16.31 -15.11
N TYR A 202 -19.63 -15.33 -14.22
CA TYR A 202 -20.26 -14.01 -14.29
C TYR A 202 -19.47 -13.04 -15.16
N GLU A 203 -20.17 -12.29 -16.00
CA GLU A 203 -19.59 -11.14 -16.69
C GLU A 203 -19.52 -9.93 -15.75
N THR A 204 -18.33 -9.30 -15.70
CA THR A 204 -18.11 -8.05 -14.98
C THR A 204 -17.32 -7.09 -15.85
N ASN A 205 -17.78 -5.83 -15.93
CA ASN A 205 -17.11 -4.78 -16.68
C ASN A 205 -16.34 -3.84 -15.73
N VAL A 206 -15.31 -3.17 -16.24
CA VAL A 206 -14.47 -2.22 -15.46
C VAL A 206 -15.33 -1.10 -14.86
N ASP A 207 -16.38 -0.66 -15.58
CA ASP A 207 -17.31 0.36 -15.09
C ASP A 207 -18.23 -0.11 -13.95
N GLY A 208 -18.13 -1.38 -13.56
CA GLY A 208 -18.89 -2.00 -12.50
C GLY A 208 -20.24 -2.60 -12.94
N SER A 209 -20.58 -2.52 -14.23
CA SER A 209 -21.75 -3.21 -14.78
C SER A 209 -21.48 -4.69 -15.03
N GLY A 210 -22.54 -5.49 -15.21
CA GLY A 210 -22.44 -6.92 -15.50
C GLY A 210 -23.56 -7.73 -14.87
N ASP A 211 -23.39 -9.06 -14.82
CA ASP A 211 -24.32 -9.97 -14.13
C ASP A 211 -24.41 -9.69 -12.62
N VAL A 212 -23.32 -9.22 -12.04
CA VAL A 212 -23.20 -8.74 -10.67
C VAL A 212 -22.63 -7.32 -10.74
N ALA A 213 -23.34 -6.35 -10.18
CA ALA A 213 -22.88 -4.97 -10.14
C ALA A 213 -21.75 -4.83 -9.10
N ILE A 214 -20.64 -4.16 -9.49
CA ILE A 214 -19.53 -3.88 -8.59
C ILE A 214 -19.44 -2.38 -8.36
N ASN A 215 -19.52 -1.97 -7.09
CA ASN A 215 -19.47 -0.57 -6.67
C ASN A 215 -18.17 -0.33 -5.86
N PRO A 216 -17.08 0.14 -6.48
CA PRO A 216 -15.87 0.50 -5.75
C PRO A 216 -16.15 1.67 -4.80
N THR A 217 -16.06 1.42 -3.49
CA THR A 217 -16.46 2.35 -2.44
C THR A 217 -15.54 2.23 -1.24
N GLU A 218 -15.12 3.36 -0.66
CA GLU A 218 -14.31 3.37 0.55
C GLU A 218 -14.91 2.49 1.66
N ASN A 219 -14.04 1.80 2.40
CA ASN A 219 -14.46 0.78 3.36
C ASN A 219 -15.45 1.28 4.42
N ALA A 220 -15.25 2.48 4.97
CA ALA A 220 -16.17 3.05 5.96
C ALA A 220 -17.55 3.34 5.36
N GLN A 221 -17.60 3.80 4.11
CA GLN A 221 -18.85 4.03 3.39
C GLN A 221 -19.51 2.71 3.00
N THR A 222 -18.71 1.68 2.63
CA THR A 222 -19.23 0.32 2.35
C THR A 222 -19.97 -0.24 3.54
N LEU A 223 -19.42 -0.14 4.77
CA LEU A 223 -20.12 -0.58 5.99
C LEU A 223 -21.48 0.09 6.13
N LYS A 224 -21.52 1.42 5.95
CA LYS A 224 -22.77 2.17 6.06
C LYS A 224 -23.80 1.77 4.97
N LEU A 225 -23.36 1.67 3.72
CA LEU A 225 -24.26 1.28 2.61
C LEU A 225 -24.78 -0.15 2.78
N PHE A 226 -23.97 -1.06 3.34
CA PHE A 226 -24.42 -2.41 3.66
C PHE A 226 -25.48 -2.40 4.77
N GLN A 227 -25.25 -1.64 5.86
CA GLN A 227 -26.23 -1.46 6.94
C GLN A 227 -27.54 -0.83 6.46
N ASP A 228 -27.46 0.11 5.50
CA ASP A 228 -28.61 0.75 4.87
C ASP A 228 -29.32 -0.16 3.83
N GLY A 229 -28.85 -1.40 3.62
CA GLY A 229 -29.42 -2.37 2.67
C GLY A 229 -29.20 -2.02 1.20
N LYS A 230 -28.24 -1.16 0.88
CA LYS A 230 -27.91 -0.70 -0.48
C LYS A 230 -26.84 -1.56 -1.17
N LEU A 231 -26.20 -2.47 -0.42
CA LEU A 231 -25.24 -3.44 -0.90
C LEU A 231 -25.65 -4.83 -0.45
N ASP A 232 -25.41 -5.80 -1.29
CA ASP A 232 -25.66 -7.22 -1.01
C ASP A 232 -24.45 -7.91 -0.38
N GLY A 233 -23.27 -7.32 -0.52
CA GLY A 233 -22.02 -7.82 0.05
C GLY A 233 -20.84 -6.95 -0.35
N ALA A 234 -19.64 -7.39 0.07
CA ALA A 234 -18.38 -6.72 -0.30
C ALA A 234 -17.18 -7.67 -0.13
N TRP A 235 -16.19 -7.51 -1.00
CA TRP A 235 -14.87 -8.14 -0.81
C TRP A 235 -13.95 -7.15 -0.11
N LEU A 236 -13.59 -7.43 1.12
CA LEU A 236 -12.93 -6.47 1.98
C LEU A 236 -11.73 -7.06 2.72
N PRO A 237 -10.69 -6.23 2.97
CA PRO A 237 -9.61 -6.59 3.88
C PRO A 237 -10.05 -6.44 5.35
N GLU A 238 -9.30 -7.08 6.26
CA GLU A 238 -9.48 -6.85 7.70
C GLU A 238 -9.01 -5.44 8.14
N PRO A 239 -9.75 -4.73 9.00
CA PRO A 239 -10.86 -5.23 9.85
C PRO A 239 -12.25 -5.13 9.22
N TRP A 240 -12.37 -4.70 8.00
CA TRP A 240 -13.65 -4.33 7.40
C TRP A 240 -14.54 -5.54 7.12
N ALA A 241 -13.97 -6.67 6.72
CA ALA A 241 -14.72 -7.93 6.61
C ALA A 241 -15.30 -8.33 7.99
N SER A 242 -14.48 -8.28 9.04
CA SER A 242 -14.92 -8.55 10.42
C SER A 242 -16.01 -7.59 10.89
N ARG A 243 -15.89 -6.29 10.55
CA ARG A 243 -16.92 -5.29 10.90
C ARG A 243 -18.26 -5.56 10.21
N LEU A 244 -18.25 -5.90 8.93
CA LEU A 244 -19.50 -6.26 8.26
C LEU A 244 -20.16 -7.49 8.92
N VAL A 245 -19.37 -8.49 9.30
CA VAL A 245 -19.88 -9.69 9.98
C VAL A 245 -20.42 -9.35 11.37
N LEU A 246 -19.66 -8.65 12.20
CA LEU A 246 -20.00 -8.45 13.62
C LEU A 246 -20.89 -7.22 13.88
N ASP A 247 -20.73 -6.14 13.09
CA ASP A 247 -21.48 -4.89 13.28
C ASP A 247 -22.70 -4.77 12.37
N ALA A 248 -22.76 -5.55 11.26
CA ALA A 248 -23.82 -5.43 10.27
C ALA A 248 -24.52 -6.77 9.94
N GLY A 249 -24.14 -7.87 10.59
CA GLY A 249 -24.79 -9.18 10.43
C GLY A 249 -24.51 -9.86 9.10
N ALA A 250 -23.45 -9.48 8.40
CA ALA A 250 -23.01 -10.19 7.20
C ALA A 250 -22.48 -11.58 7.55
N LYS A 251 -22.45 -12.47 6.55
CA LYS A 251 -21.80 -13.78 6.65
C LYS A 251 -20.69 -13.90 5.61
N VAL A 252 -19.68 -14.71 5.89
CA VAL A 252 -18.63 -15.03 4.93
C VAL A 252 -19.21 -15.94 3.85
N LEU A 253 -19.10 -15.54 2.60
CA LEU A 253 -19.41 -16.38 1.43
C LEU A 253 -18.12 -17.02 0.92
N VAL A 254 -17.02 -16.26 0.85
CA VAL A 254 -15.69 -16.73 0.43
C VAL A 254 -14.66 -16.21 1.41
N ASP A 255 -13.87 -17.10 1.97
CA ASP A 255 -12.60 -16.73 2.60
C ASP A 255 -11.54 -16.81 1.50
N GLU A 256 -10.86 -15.70 1.20
CA GLU A 256 -9.91 -15.65 0.08
C GLU A 256 -8.77 -16.66 0.24
N LYS A 257 -8.40 -17.01 1.48
CA LYS A 257 -7.37 -18.03 1.73
C LYS A 257 -7.73 -19.40 1.12
N ASP A 258 -9.02 -19.72 1.00
CA ASP A 258 -9.47 -21.01 0.46
C ASP A 258 -9.28 -21.09 -1.08
N LEU A 259 -8.97 -19.97 -1.73
CA LEU A 259 -8.66 -19.90 -3.16
C LEU A 259 -7.16 -20.09 -3.46
N TRP A 260 -6.32 -20.19 -2.44
CA TRP A 260 -4.87 -20.32 -2.55
C TRP A 260 -4.41 -21.67 -1.97
N ASP A 261 -4.07 -22.59 -2.85
CA ASP A 261 -3.70 -23.98 -2.50
C ASP A 261 -2.25 -24.12 -2.01
N GLY A 262 -1.47 -23.03 -2.04
CA GLY A 262 -0.06 -23.01 -1.63
C GLY A 262 0.93 -23.38 -2.74
N SER A 263 0.47 -23.72 -3.94
CA SER A 263 1.37 -24.07 -5.06
C SER A 263 2.26 -22.88 -5.48
N LEU A 264 1.80 -21.66 -5.28
CA LEU A 264 2.49 -20.43 -5.64
C LEU A 264 3.20 -19.75 -4.47
N SER A 265 2.66 -19.85 -3.26
CA SER A 265 3.20 -19.22 -2.04
C SER A 265 4.07 -20.15 -1.18
N GLY A 266 4.00 -21.46 -1.44
CA GLY A 266 4.66 -22.47 -0.62
C GLY A 266 3.83 -22.95 0.57
N LYS A 267 2.74 -22.25 0.94
CA LYS A 267 1.84 -22.64 2.02
C LYS A 267 0.37 -22.37 1.63
N PRO A 268 -0.51 -23.36 1.82
CA PRO A 268 -1.94 -23.17 1.59
C PRO A 268 -2.50 -22.02 2.42
N GLY A 269 -3.36 -21.23 1.80
CA GLY A 269 -4.03 -20.09 2.42
C GLY A 269 -3.21 -18.81 2.50
N GLU A 270 -1.93 -18.82 2.14
CA GLU A 270 -1.10 -17.62 2.12
C GLU A 270 -1.14 -16.94 0.74
N PHE A 271 -1.53 -15.69 0.72
CA PHE A 271 -1.50 -14.77 -0.42
C PHE A 271 -1.18 -13.36 0.07
N PRO A 272 -0.49 -12.52 -0.72
CA PRO A 272 -0.08 -11.21 -0.25
C PRO A 272 -1.28 -10.26 -0.22
N THR A 273 -1.55 -9.66 0.94
CA THR A 273 -2.59 -8.62 1.11
C THR A 273 -1.95 -7.25 1.31
N THR A 274 -0.85 -7.20 2.04
CA THR A 274 -0.08 -5.97 2.23
C THR A 274 1.41 -6.25 2.03
N ILE A 275 2.04 -5.39 1.25
CA ILE A 275 3.48 -5.38 0.95
C ILE A 275 4.06 -4.00 1.23
N LEU A 276 5.37 -3.89 1.30
CA LEU A 276 6.10 -2.62 1.37
C LEU A 276 6.77 -2.36 0.02
N ILE A 277 6.47 -1.20 -0.55
CA ILE A 277 7.09 -0.72 -1.79
C ILE A 277 7.84 0.60 -1.56
N VAL A 278 8.80 0.88 -2.43
CA VAL A 278 9.57 2.12 -2.45
C VAL A 278 9.63 2.69 -3.87
N ASN A 279 9.66 4.01 -3.99
CA ASN A 279 9.96 4.66 -5.25
C ASN A 279 11.40 4.30 -5.69
N ARG A 280 11.57 3.84 -6.95
CA ARG A 280 12.89 3.37 -7.45
C ARG A 280 13.97 4.45 -7.40
N LYS A 281 13.62 5.70 -7.73
CA LYS A 281 14.55 6.81 -7.68
C LYS A 281 15.00 7.07 -6.25
N PHE A 282 14.06 7.12 -5.29
CA PHE A 282 14.39 7.27 -3.87
C PHE A 282 15.30 6.14 -3.37
N ALA A 283 14.99 4.89 -3.73
CA ALA A 283 15.81 3.74 -3.34
C ALA A 283 17.25 3.83 -3.88
N ALA A 284 17.41 4.26 -5.12
CA ALA A 284 18.72 4.44 -5.74
C ALA A 284 19.53 5.60 -5.10
N GLU A 285 18.85 6.69 -4.71
CA GLU A 285 19.48 7.85 -4.10
C GLU A 285 19.78 7.65 -2.61
N HIS A 286 19.00 6.82 -1.88
CA HIS A 286 19.03 6.64 -0.43
C HIS A 286 18.98 5.18 0.01
N PRO A 287 19.89 4.30 -0.46
CA PRO A 287 19.85 2.86 -0.14
C PRO A 287 19.97 2.57 1.36
N ASP A 288 20.72 3.37 2.11
CA ASP A 288 20.86 3.22 3.56
C ASP A 288 19.55 3.53 4.30
N THR A 289 18.78 4.51 3.82
CA THR A 289 17.47 4.81 4.38
C THR A 289 16.48 3.68 4.12
N VAL A 290 16.51 3.07 2.92
CA VAL A 290 15.69 1.88 2.61
C VAL A 290 16.06 0.70 3.51
N LYS A 291 17.36 0.46 3.72
CA LYS A 291 17.84 -0.60 4.64
C LYS A 291 17.42 -0.33 6.09
N ALA A 292 17.48 0.91 6.54
CA ALA A 292 16.99 1.31 7.87
C ALA A 292 15.48 1.11 8.02
N LEU A 293 14.69 1.51 7.01
CA LEU A 293 13.25 1.24 6.96
C LEU A 293 12.95 -0.26 7.07
N LEU A 294 13.69 -1.10 6.33
CA LEU A 294 13.51 -2.57 6.36
C LEU A 294 13.87 -3.18 7.71
N LYS A 295 14.89 -2.66 8.42
CA LYS A 295 15.19 -3.09 9.80
C LYS A 295 14.04 -2.80 10.75
N GLY A 296 13.51 -1.59 10.74
CA GLY A 296 12.36 -1.21 11.57
C GLY A 296 11.10 -2.00 11.20
N HIS A 297 10.90 -2.27 9.90
CA HIS A 297 9.83 -3.13 9.43
C HIS A 297 9.97 -4.57 9.93
N ALA A 298 11.16 -5.17 9.82
CA ALA A 298 11.43 -6.53 10.31
C ALA A 298 11.19 -6.65 11.83
N LYS A 299 11.65 -5.67 12.63
CA LYS A 299 11.34 -5.59 14.07
C LYS A 299 9.84 -5.54 14.34
N SER A 300 9.10 -4.78 13.55
CA SER A 300 7.63 -4.68 13.69
C SER A 300 6.93 -6.01 13.43
N VAL A 301 7.35 -6.72 12.38
CA VAL A 301 6.81 -8.05 12.04
C VAL A 301 7.20 -9.08 13.10
N GLU A 302 8.45 -9.08 13.57
CA GLU A 302 8.93 -9.96 14.64
C GLU A 302 8.14 -9.75 15.93
N TRP A 303 7.93 -8.49 16.33
CA TRP A 303 7.12 -8.16 17.51
C TRP A 303 5.67 -8.67 17.33
N LEU A 304 5.05 -8.44 16.19
CA LEU A 304 3.69 -8.93 15.90
C LEU A 304 3.58 -10.47 15.95
N ASN A 305 4.65 -11.19 15.63
CA ASN A 305 4.66 -12.65 15.67
C ASN A 305 4.95 -13.19 17.08
N SER A 306 5.70 -12.45 17.92
CA SER A 306 6.10 -12.87 19.26
C SER A 306 5.17 -12.41 20.38
N ALA A 307 4.51 -11.25 20.23
CA ALA A 307 3.62 -10.68 21.23
C ALA A 307 2.38 -11.55 21.47
N SER A 308 1.84 -11.53 22.67
CA SER A 308 0.57 -12.18 23.01
C SER A 308 -0.60 -11.58 22.20
N ALA A 309 -1.68 -12.32 22.06
CA ALA A 309 -2.88 -11.85 21.35
C ALA A 309 -3.41 -10.52 21.95
N THR A 310 -3.39 -10.40 23.27
CA THR A 310 -3.84 -9.20 23.99
C THR A 310 -2.94 -8.01 23.71
N GLU A 311 -1.62 -8.18 23.76
CA GLU A 311 -0.67 -7.10 23.47
C GLU A 311 -0.79 -6.63 22.02
N LYS A 312 -0.88 -7.57 21.05
CA LYS A 312 -1.11 -7.25 19.65
C LYS A 312 -2.39 -6.45 19.44
N ALA A 313 -3.51 -6.94 19.99
CA ALA A 313 -4.81 -6.29 19.87
C ALA A 313 -4.78 -4.87 20.45
N SER A 314 -4.18 -4.70 21.64
CA SER A 314 -4.06 -3.39 22.30
C SER A 314 -3.20 -2.41 21.49
N ALA A 315 -2.02 -2.84 21.05
CA ALA A 315 -1.10 -1.98 20.29
C ALA A 315 -1.68 -1.56 18.93
N ILE A 316 -2.28 -2.51 18.19
CA ILE A 316 -2.92 -2.24 16.91
C ILE A 316 -4.10 -1.29 17.09
N ASN A 317 -4.92 -1.48 18.14
CA ASN A 317 -6.08 -0.62 18.37
C ASN A 317 -5.67 0.82 18.72
N ALA A 318 -4.65 0.98 19.56
CA ALA A 318 -4.09 2.29 19.87
C ALA A 318 -3.55 2.99 18.63
N ALA A 319 -2.80 2.27 17.79
CA ALA A 319 -2.27 2.80 16.54
C ALA A 319 -3.36 3.13 15.50
N LEU A 320 -4.42 2.34 15.42
CA LEU A 320 -5.59 2.63 14.58
C LEU A 320 -6.35 3.88 15.06
N LYS A 321 -6.47 4.07 16.38
CA LYS A 321 -7.08 5.28 16.93
C LYS A 321 -6.29 6.52 16.52
N GLU A 322 -4.97 6.46 16.60
CA GLU A 322 -4.09 7.55 16.17
C GLU A 322 -4.18 7.79 14.65
N ALA A 323 -4.10 6.74 13.84
CA ALA A 323 -4.07 6.83 12.39
C ALA A 323 -5.43 7.14 11.74
N ALA A 324 -6.52 6.58 12.27
CA ALA A 324 -7.86 6.64 11.68
C ALA A 324 -8.92 7.30 12.58
N GLY A 325 -8.55 7.75 13.77
CA GLY A 325 -9.43 8.48 14.68
C GLY A 325 -10.46 7.63 15.42
N ALA A 326 -10.44 6.29 15.29
CA ALA A 326 -11.41 5.40 15.91
C ALA A 326 -10.78 4.11 16.42
N GLU A 327 -11.22 3.67 17.59
CA GLU A 327 -10.93 2.34 18.12
C GLU A 327 -11.91 1.31 17.55
N LEU A 328 -11.41 0.10 17.39
CA LEU A 328 -12.22 -1.07 17.03
C LEU A 328 -12.70 -1.77 18.31
N LYS A 329 -13.83 -2.46 18.21
CA LYS A 329 -14.28 -3.38 19.26
C LYS A 329 -13.30 -4.55 19.38
N ALA A 330 -13.13 -5.08 20.59
CA ALA A 330 -12.20 -6.17 20.84
C ALA A 330 -12.47 -7.41 20.00
N ASP A 331 -13.74 -7.80 19.85
CA ASP A 331 -14.15 -8.94 19.02
C ASP A 331 -13.84 -8.77 17.53
N VAL A 332 -13.90 -7.54 17.02
CA VAL A 332 -13.51 -7.19 15.64
C VAL A 332 -12.01 -7.39 15.44
N ILE A 333 -11.17 -6.89 16.36
CA ILE A 333 -9.72 -7.08 16.28
C ILE A 333 -9.36 -8.56 16.42
N ASP A 334 -9.93 -9.24 17.40
CA ASP A 334 -9.65 -10.66 17.68
C ASP A 334 -10.02 -11.54 16.46
N ARG A 335 -11.15 -11.26 15.80
CA ARG A 335 -11.53 -11.94 14.57
C ARG A 335 -10.56 -11.60 13.42
N SER A 336 -10.21 -10.34 13.26
CA SER A 336 -9.30 -9.89 12.20
C SER A 336 -7.93 -10.55 12.30
N LEU A 337 -7.35 -10.63 13.51
CA LEU A 337 -6.04 -11.22 13.75
C LEU A 337 -5.98 -12.72 13.46
N LYS A 338 -7.09 -13.44 13.54
CA LYS A 338 -7.15 -14.86 13.19
C LYS A 338 -7.08 -15.13 11.69
N ASN A 339 -7.35 -14.10 10.88
CA ASN A 339 -7.37 -14.20 9.43
C ASN A 339 -6.06 -13.72 8.77
N ILE A 340 -5.11 -13.19 9.54
CA ILE A 340 -3.90 -12.54 9.02
C ILE A 340 -2.65 -13.26 9.52
N VAL A 341 -1.68 -13.43 8.63
CA VAL A 341 -0.30 -13.83 8.94
C VAL A 341 0.61 -12.64 8.66
N PHE A 342 1.39 -12.20 9.64
CA PHE A 342 2.39 -11.14 9.44
C PHE A 342 3.71 -11.76 8.98
N THR A 343 4.23 -11.26 7.87
CA THR A 343 5.42 -11.82 7.23
C THR A 343 6.20 -10.75 6.47
N VAL A 344 7.53 -10.86 6.49
CA VAL A 344 8.40 -10.04 5.64
C VAL A 344 8.54 -10.60 4.22
N ASP A 345 8.10 -11.86 3.99
CA ASP A 345 8.08 -12.49 2.67
C ASP A 345 6.93 -11.90 1.82
N PRO A 346 7.22 -11.29 0.66
CA PRO A 346 6.18 -10.76 -0.23
C PRO A 346 5.44 -11.84 -1.02
N LEU A 347 5.78 -13.13 -0.86
CA LEU A 347 5.19 -14.26 -1.58
C LEU A 347 5.31 -14.12 -3.10
N ALA A 348 6.52 -13.84 -3.58
CA ALA A 348 6.80 -13.44 -4.96
C ALA A 348 6.26 -14.41 -6.02
N GLY A 349 6.17 -15.71 -5.73
CA GLY A 349 5.62 -16.71 -6.66
C GLY A 349 4.15 -16.47 -7.07
N THR A 350 3.41 -15.64 -6.29
CA THR A 350 1.98 -15.34 -6.57
C THR A 350 1.77 -14.25 -7.62
N TYR A 351 2.81 -13.48 -7.97
CA TYR A 351 2.63 -12.21 -8.72
C TYR A 351 2.22 -12.37 -10.18
N ASN A 352 2.68 -13.43 -10.85
CA ASN A 352 2.20 -13.73 -12.22
C ASN A 352 0.69 -14.02 -12.24
N LYS A 353 0.16 -14.70 -11.21
CA LYS A 353 -1.29 -14.88 -11.06
C LYS A 353 -2.00 -13.56 -10.77
N LEU A 354 -1.47 -12.74 -9.85
CA LEU A 354 -2.06 -11.44 -9.52
C LEU A 354 -2.07 -10.48 -10.73
N LEU A 355 -1.03 -10.52 -11.57
CA LEU A 355 -1.02 -9.81 -12.85
C LEU A 355 -2.10 -10.34 -13.78
N ALA A 356 -2.18 -11.66 -13.98
CA ALA A 356 -3.18 -12.29 -14.86
C ALA A 356 -4.61 -11.96 -14.39
N ASP A 357 -4.88 -12.00 -13.10
CA ASP A 357 -6.18 -11.61 -12.52
C ASP A 357 -6.48 -10.12 -12.80
N GLY A 358 -5.48 -9.24 -12.68
CA GLY A 358 -5.62 -7.81 -13.01
C GLY A 358 -5.89 -7.55 -14.50
N VAL A 359 -5.27 -8.34 -15.38
CA VAL A 359 -5.52 -8.30 -16.83
C VAL A 359 -6.93 -8.77 -17.14
N ALA A 360 -7.35 -9.89 -16.58
CA ALA A 360 -8.71 -10.43 -16.74
C ALA A 360 -9.79 -9.47 -16.19
N ALA A 361 -9.50 -8.78 -15.10
CA ALA A 361 -10.36 -7.73 -14.53
C ALA A 361 -10.36 -6.42 -15.34
N GLY A 362 -9.52 -6.29 -16.37
CA GLY A 362 -9.39 -5.09 -17.19
C GLY A 362 -8.74 -3.89 -16.48
N THR A 363 -8.13 -4.10 -15.31
CA THR A 363 -7.54 -3.03 -14.48
C THR A 363 -6.05 -2.84 -14.73
N THR A 364 -5.39 -3.83 -15.33
CA THR A 364 -3.96 -3.83 -15.65
C THR A 364 -3.76 -4.38 -17.07
N LYS A 365 -2.70 -3.96 -17.75
CA LYS A 365 -2.29 -4.54 -19.04
C LYS A 365 -1.37 -5.72 -18.81
N ASP A 366 -1.41 -6.70 -19.74
CA ASP A 366 -0.43 -7.77 -19.77
C ASP A 366 0.97 -7.20 -20.07
N ALA A 367 1.95 -7.59 -19.28
CA ALA A 367 3.33 -7.12 -19.39
C ALA A 367 4.29 -8.06 -18.64
N ASP A 368 5.56 -8.00 -19.00
CA ASP A 368 6.64 -8.58 -18.21
C ASP A 368 6.83 -7.74 -16.93
N ILE A 369 6.77 -8.40 -15.77
CA ILE A 369 6.99 -7.78 -14.46
C ILE A 369 8.36 -8.18 -13.86
N SER A 370 9.29 -8.69 -14.67
CA SER A 370 10.68 -8.93 -14.25
C SER A 370 11.30 -7.62 -13.73
N GLY A 371 11.98 -7.69 -12.59
CA GLY A 371 12.58 -6.53 -11.93
C GLY A 371 11.63 -5.75 -11.00
N ILE A 372 10.40 -6.25 -10.75
CA ILE A 372 9.47 -5.63 -9.79
C ILE A 372 9.97 -5.72 -8.34
N PHE A 373 10.74 -6.78 -8.02
CA PHE A 373 11.33 -6.97 -6.69
C PHE A 373 12.75 -6.46 -6.60
N ASP A 374 13.10 -5.91 -5.44
CA ASP A 374 14.47 -5.76 -4.95
C ASP A 374 14.50 -6.17 -3.47
N LEU A 375 14.86 -7.43 -3.24
CA LEU A 375 14.90 -8.04 -1.90
C LEU A 375 16.31 -8.10 -1.31
N THR A 376 17.31 -7.53 -1.99
CA THR A 376 18.71 -7.56 -1.57
C THR A 376 18.90 -7.06 -0.14
N ALA A 377 18.40 -5.84 0.15
CA ALA A 377 18.51 -5.26 1.48
C ALA A 377 17.66 -6.00 2.53
N LEU A 378 16.50 -6.56 2.13
CA LEU A 378 15.66 -7.38 3.02
C LEU A 378 16.39 -8.66 3.44
N ASN A 379 17.03 -9.36 2.49
CA ASN A 379 17.77 -10.59 2.77
C ASN A 379 18.97 -10.35 3.69
N GLU A 380 19.63 -9.19 3.56
CA GLU A 380 20.69 -8.79 4.49
C GLU A 380 20.17 -8.54 5.92
N VAL A 381 18.96 -7.98 6.05
CA VAL A 381 18.36 -7.61 7.35
C VAL A 381 17.70 -8.82 8.03
N SER A 382 17.00 -9.67 7.28
CA SER A 382 16.21 -10.77 7.84
C SER A 382 17.02 -11.99 8.24
N GLY A 383 18.30 -12.05 7.82
CA GLY A 383 19.15 -13.21 8.08
C GLY A 383 18.72 -14.50 7.37
N GLY A 384 17.78 -14.39 6.43
CA GLY A 384 17.25 -15.48 5.61
C GLY A 384 17.26 -15.13 4.13
N ARG A 385 17.08 -16.15 3.26
CA ARG A 385 16.96 -15.92 1.83
C ARG A 385 15.48 -15.97 1.43
N ILE A 386 14.90 -14.81 1.16
CA ILE A 386 13.56 -14.67 0.61
C ILE A 386 13.69 -14.57 -0.90
N SER A 387 12.94 -15.42 -1.62
CA SER A 387 13.05 -15.50 -3.08
C SER A 387 12.19 -14.46 -3.78
N ALA A 388 12.73 -13.84 -4.81
CA ALA A 388 12.00 -13.00 -5.77
C ALA A 388 11.30 -13.84 -6.86
N ALA A 389 11.38 -15.16 -6.81
CA ALA A 389 10.79 -16.10 -7.78
C ALA A 389 11.15 -15.80 -9.25
N GLY A 390 12.35 -15.28 -9.50
CA GLY A 390 12.83 -14.86 -10.82
C GLY A 390 12.29 -13.50 -11.29
N LEU A 391 11.56 -12.77 -10.44
CA LEU A 391 10.97 -11.47 -10.77
C LEU A 391 11.79 -10.27 -10.26
N GLY A 392 13.06 -10.47 -9.88
CA GLY A 392 13.92 -9.37 -9.43
C GLY A 392 15.17 -9.81 -8.68
N ASN A 393 15.76 -8.87 -7.95
CA ASN A 393 16.98 -9.09 -7.18
C ASN A 393 16.69 -9.74 -5.81
N GLU A 394 17.61 -10.61 -5.36
CA GLU A 394 17.55 -11.32 -4.07
C GLU A 394 18.77 -11.02 -3.18
#